data_3443d2886a259b1860d2387b4419b1ab
#
_entry.id   3443d2886a259b1860d2387b4419b1ab
#
_cell.length_a   1.000
_cell.length_b   1.000
_cell.length_c   1.000
_cell.angle_alpha   90.00
_cell.angle_beta   90.00
_cell.angle_gamma   90.00
#
_symmetry.space_group_name_H-M   'P 1'
#
loop_
_entity.id
_entity.type
_entity.pdbx_description
1 polymer ?
#
loop_
_entity_poly.entity_id
_entity_poly.type
_entity_poly.pdbx_seq_one_letter_code
_entity_poly.pdbx_strand_id
1 'polypeptide(L)'
;MQEKVHLAMPLRTMVYDALGYIKEYNEFKSNNTKNSIKKKRKAYTDDKDKADNKTNTEYKSDNKAASYRTSEEFLSGLNYSDRFHPIITMVFYYGEHRWNGPISLSDMMVDMPDEVKEMFNDYRINLVQIGDTADYDFNNDEVKALFDITNSIYNKDFNAISRNYSEKSLSVELIDMISEMTGTKELAKMVNKEKEDREDDVHMWSAMKEFRDSGVQEGRLEGRREGRLEGKREGIIEGQLKGQEEARLDSIKTIMRKLNQTVDEAMDTLDIEEKDRAKYRELINS
;
A
#
# COMPACT_ATOMS: atom_id res chain seq x y z
N MET A 1 3.52 -4.12 7.42
CA MET A 1 3.00 -3.07 6.53
C MET A 1 3.02 -3.56 5.08
N GLN A 2 2.10 -3.11 4.23
CA GLN A 2 1.96 -3.52 2.84
C GLN A 2 1.78 -2.29 1.95
N GLU A 3 2.63 -2.15 0.95
CA GLU A 3 2.52 -1.14 -0.11
C GLU A 3 1.63 -1.63 -1.26
N LYS A 4 1.77 -2.91 -1.60
CA LYS A 4 1.04 -3.53 -2.71
C LYS A 4 -0.01 -4.51 -2.19
N VAL A 5 -1.13 -4.61 -2.89
CA VAL A 5 -2.17 -5.59 -2.59
C VAL A 5 -1.60 -7.01 -2.73
N HIS A 6 -1.79 -7.81 -1.70
CA HIS A 6 -1.40 -9.21 -1.70
C HIS A 6 -2.65 -10.08 -1.69
N LEU A 7 -2.93 -10.75 -2.82
CA LEU A 7 -4.17 -11.50 -3.02
C LEU A 7 -4.39 -12.64 -2.02
N ALA A 8 -3.33 -13.18 -1.43
CA ALA A 8 -3.44 -14.23 -0.40
C ALA A 8 -3.33 -13.66 1.03
N MET A 9 -3.69 -12.39 1.27
CA MET A 9 -3.53 -11.79 2.60
C MET A 9 -4.37 -12.47 3.68
N PRO A 10 -5.65 -12.82 3.46
CA PRO A 10 -6.43 -13.55 4.46
C PRO A 10 -5.79 -14.89 4.87
N LEU A 11 -5.26 -15.64 3.90
CA LEU A 11 -4.58 -16.89 4.18
C LEU A 11 -3.27 -16.66 4.97
N ARG A 12 -2.49 -15.63 4.63
CA ARG A 12 -1.24 -15.30 5.34
C ARG A 12 -1.49 -14.91 6.79
N THR A 13 -2.46 -14.05 7.05
CA THR A 13 -2.80 -13.61 8.41
C THR A 13 -3.32 -14.78 9.24
N MET A 14 -4.18 -15.62 8.67
CA MET A 14 -4.65 -16.85 9.32
C MET A 14 -3.47 -17.76 9.73
N VAL A 15 -2.49 -17.94 8.86
CA VAL A 15 -1.29 -18.76 9.19
C VAL A 15 -0.49 -18.11 10.31
N TYR A 16 -0.29 -16.79 10.30
CA TYR A 16 0.46 -16.11 11.35
C TYR A 16 -0.23 -16.21 12.71
N ASP A 17 -1.54 -16.03 12.77
CA ASP A 17 -2.31 -16.18 14.00
C ASP A 17 -2.29 -17.63 14.49
N ALA A 18 -2.44 -18.60 13.59
CA ALA A 18 -2.33 -20.02 13.94
C ALA A 18 -0.95 -20.36 14.52
N LEU A 19 0.13 -19.84 13.93
CA LEU A 19 1.48 -20.03 14.47
C LEU A 19 1.67 -19.40 15.84
N GLY A 20 1.06 -18.23 16.07
CA GLY A 20 1.03 -17.58 17.37
C GLY A 20 0.34 -18.44 18.43
N TYR A 21 -0.84 -18.97 18.14
CA TYR A 21 -1.57 -19.87 19.03
C TYR A 21 -0.81 -21.20 19.27
N ILE A 22 -0.18 -21.77 18.24
CA ILE A 22 0.64 -22.97 18.37
C ILE A 22 1.83 -22.71 19.30
N LYS A 23 2.46 -21.54 19.20
CA LYS A 23 3.56 -21.17 20.10
C LYS A 23 3.09 -21.13 21.55
N GLU A 24 2.02 -20.40 21.83
CA GLU A 24 1.45 -20.28 23.18
C GLU A 24 0.99 -21.65 23.71
N TYR A 25 0.35 -22.46 22.88
CA TYR A 25 -0.01 -23.84 23.22
C TYR A 25 1.22 -24.66 23.67
N ASN A 26 2.31 -24.58 22.94
CA ASN A 26 3.54 -25.31 23.27
C ASN A 26 4.17 -24.81 24.58
N GLU A 27 4.06 -23.50 24.88
CA GLU A 27 4.50 -22.93 26.13
C GLU A 27 3.68 -23.44 27.31
N PHE A 28 2.34 -23.45 27.22
CA PHE A 28 1.48 -24.05 28.23
C PHE A 28 1.83 -25.52 28.47
N LYS A 29 1.90 -26.30 27.40
CA LYS A 29 2.23 -27.74 27.46
C LYS A 29 3.58 -28.01 28.16
N SER A 30 4.61 -27.22 27.81
CA SER A 30 5.94 -27.32 28.44
C SER A 30 5.88 -26.98 29.94
N ASN A 31 5.22 -25.87 30.29
CA ASN A 31 5.11 -25.42 31.68
C ASN A 31 4.29 -26.40 32.52
N ASN A 32 3.20 -26.90 32.02
CA ASN A 32 2.34 -27.87 32.69
C ASN A 32 3.10 -29.22 32.91
N THR A 33 3.90 -29.64 31.94
CA THR A 33 4.74 -30.83 32.08
C THR A 33 5.82 -30.66 33.15
N LYS A 34 6.54 -29.52 33.13
CA LYS A 34 7.57 -29.21 34.15
C LYS A 34 6.98 -29.14 35.55
N ASN A 35 5.81 -28.51 35.70
CA ASN A 35 5.12 -28.41 36.98
C ASN A 35 4.66 -29.79 37.50
N SER A 36 4.20 -30.64 36.62
CA SER A 36 3.82 -32.04 36.97
C SER A 36 5.01 -32.86 37.46
N ILE A 37 6.17 -32.70 36.82
CA ILE A 37 7.43 -33.38 37.24
C ILE A 37 7.90 -32.84 38.60
N LYS A 38 7.88 -31.53 38.81
CA LYS A 38 8.25 -30.92 40.09
C LYS A 38 7.36 -31.42 41.24
N LYS A 39 6.05 -31.47 41.03
CA LYS A 39 5.09 -32.01 42.01
C LYS A 39 5.38 -33.47 42.35
N LYS A 40 5.61 -34.32 41.33
CA LYS A 40 5.98 -35.72 41.55
C LYS A 40 7.27 -35.89 42.35
N ARG A 41 8.31 -35.08 42.07
CA ARG A 41 9.59 -35.14 42.80
C ARG A 41 9.41 -34.69 44.25
N LYS A 42 8.62 -33.64 44.50
CA LYS A 42 8.34 -33.17 45.87
C LYS A 42 7.58 -34.21 46.68
N ALA A 43 6.55 -34.84 46.10
CA ALA A 43 5.81 -35.92 46.76
C ALA A 43 6.73 -37.13 47.12
N TYR A 44 7.66 -37.46 46.25
CA TYR A 44 8.62 -38.58 46.51
C TYR A 44 9.66 -38.24 47.61
N THR A 45 10.07 -36.96 47.73
CA THR A 45 10.96 -36.55 48.84
C THR A 45 10.19 -36.49 50.17
N ASP A 46 8.98 -35.96 50.19
CA ASP A 46 8.15 -35.86 51.39
C ASP A 46 7.74 -37.24 51.94
N ASP A 47 7.60 -38.24 51.09
CA ASP A 47 7.35 -39.64 51.51
C ASP A 47 8.60 -40.35 52.06
N LYS A 48 9.82 -40.01 51.60
CA LYS A 48 11.05 -40.51 52.18
C LYS A 48 11.32 -39.97 53.59
N ASP A 49 11.06 -38.65 53.80
CA ASP A 49 11.26 -38.03 55.10
C ASP A 49 10.22 -38.52 56.15
N LYS A 50 9.08 -39.08 55.72
CA LYS A 50 8.06 -39.68 56.57
C LYS A 50 8.29 -41.16 56.90
N ALA A 51 9.12 -41.86 56.11
CA ALA A 51 9.42 -43.28 56.34
C ALA A 51 10.31 -43.52 57.55
N ASP A 52 11.05 -42.50 58.05
CA ASP A 52 11.95 -42.62 59.19
C ASP A 52 11.28 -42.31 60.57
N ASN A 53 9.99 -41.93 60.60
CA ASN A 53 9.26 -41.66 61.83
C ASN A 53 7.95 -42.46 61.91
N LYS A 54 8.04 -43.75 62.25
CA LYS A 54 6.88 -44.58 62.60
C LYS A 54 6.44 -44.34 64.03
N THR A 55 5.39 -43.58 64.23
CA THR A 55 4.46 -43.75 65.35
C THR A 55 3.03 -43.52 64.85
N ASN A 56 2.17 -44.47 65.18
CA ASN A 56 0.74 -44.57 64.85
C ASN A 56 0.01 -43.24 65.04
N THR A 57 -0.59 -42.71 63.95
CA THR A 57 -1.78 -41.89 64.06
C THR A 57 -2.56 -41.98 62.74
N GLU A 58 -3.87 -42.07 62.86
CA GLU A 58 -4.85 -42.30 61.81
C GLU A 58 -4.62 -41.46 60.55
N TYR A 59 -4.54 -42.15 59.42
CA TYR A 59 -4.50 -41.54 58.08
C TYR A 59 -5.84 -40.86 57.76
N LYS A 60 -6.03 -39.62 58.12
CA LYS A 60 -6.89 -38.72 57.37
C LYS A 60 -6.11 -38.24 56.18
N SER A 61 -6.34 -38.86 55.03
CA SER A 61 -5.76 -38.48 53.78
C SER A 61 -6.39 -37.17 53.27
N ASP A 62 -5.91 -36.05 53.74
CA ASP A 62 -6.08 -34.78 53.06
C ASP A 62 -4.99 -34.68 51.94
N ASN A 63 -5.04 -35.63 51.01
CA ASN A 63 -4.22 -35.59 49.80
C ASN A 63 -4.74 -34.55 48.82
N LYS A 64 -4.66 -33.26 49.20
CA LYS A 64 -4.80 -32.12 48.29
C LYS A 64 -3.52 -31.82 47.47
N ALA A 65 -2.52 -32.68 47.48
CA ALA A 65 -1.20 -32.38 46.89
C ALA A 65 -0.89 -33.06 45.57
N ALA A 66 -1.76 -33.86 45.03
CA ALA A 66 -1.59 -34.43 43.68
C ALA A 66 -2.87 -34.14 42.90
N SER A 67 -3.01 -32.95 42.39
CA SER A 67 -3.94 -32.70 41.28
C SER A 67 -3.46 -33.57 40.11
N TYR A 68 -3.89 -34.82 40.09
CA TYR A 68 -3.76 -35.63 38.90
C TYR A 68 -4.51 -34.88 37.83
N ARG A 69 -3.82 -34.65 36.72
CA ARG A 69 -4.51 -34.16 35.51
C ARG A 69 -5.63 -35.14 35.18
N THR A 70 -6.77 -34.61 34.80
CA THR A 70 -7.81 -35.46 34.21
C THR A 70 -7.26 -36.08 32.91
N SER A 71 -7.95 -37.09 32.38
CA SER A 71 -7.55 -37.68 31.09
C SER A 71 -7.50 -36.63 29.97
N GLU A 72 -8.42 -35.70 30.00
CA GLU A 72 -8.54 -34.59 29.03
C GLU A 72 -7.36 -33.59 29.13
N GLU A 73 -6.99 -33.23 30.35
CA GLU A 73 -5.82 -32.37 30.58
C GLU A 73 -4.52 -33.07 30.16
N PHE A 74 -4.42 -34.37 30.42
CA PHE A 74 -3.27 -35.15 30.01
C PHE A 74 -3.14 -35.26 28.50
N LEU A 75 -4.23 -35.57 27.82
CA LEU A 75 -4.26 -35.69 26.36
C LEU A 75 -3.98 -34.35 25.65
N SER A 76 -4.59 -33.28 26.13
CA SER A 76 -4.39 -31.95 25.54
C SER A 76 -3.07 -31.29 25.94
N GLY A 77 -2.53 -31.64 27.12
CA GLY A 77 -1.40 -30.93 27.73
C GLY A 77 -1.76 -29.57 28.35
N LEU A 78 -3.05 -29.21 28.36
CA LEU A 78 -3.59 -27.98 28.95
C LEU A 78 -4.31 -28.31 30.26
N ASN A 79 -4.37 -27.33 31.18
CA ASN A 79 -5.26 -27.40 32.33
C ASN A 79 -6.58 -26.71 31.99
N TYR A 80 -7.66 -27.06 32.67
CA TYR A 80 -8.97 -26.38 32.49
C TYR A 80 -8.94 -24.87 32.76
N SER A 81 -7.95 -24.40 33.52
CA SER A 81 -7.76 -22.97 33.82
C SER A 81 -6.94 -22.21 32.79
N ASP A 82 -6.27 -22.90 31.89
CA ASP A 82 -5.43 -22.25 30.87
C ASP A 82 -6.33 -21.45 29.89
N ARG A 83 -5.91 -20.25 29.57
CA ARG A 83 -6.60 -19.37 28.63
C ARG A 83 -5.57 -18.77 27.69
N PHE A 84 -5.87 -18.81 26.39
CA PHE A 84 -5.04 -18.18 25.36
C PHE A 84 -5.26 -16.68 25.33
N HIS A 85 -4.21 -15.95 25.02
CA HIS A 85 -4.34 -14.54 24.72
C HIS A 85 -4.91 -14.35 23.31
N PRO A 86 -5.85 -13.41 23.11
CA PRO A 86 -6.35 -13.14 21.78
C PRO A 86 -5.24 -12.56 20.89
N ILE A 87 -5.04 -13.12 19.72
CA ILE A 87 -4.13 -12.60 18.70
C ILE A 87 -4.98 -11.77 17.75
N ILE A 88 -4.61 -10.50 17.58
CA ILE A 88 -5.28 -9.57 16.66
C ILE A 88 -4.24 -9.10 15.66
N THR A 89 -4.28 -9.65 14.45
CA THR A 89 -3.42 -9.21 13.36
C THR A 89 -4.10 -8.09 12.57
N MET A 90 -3.44 -6.94 12.47
CA MET A 90 -3.86 -5.82 11.63
C MET A 90 -2.99 -5.77 10.37
N VAL A 91 -3.63 -5.64 9.22
CA VAL A 91 -2.98 -5.39 7.94
C VAL A 91 -2.97 -3.89 7.70
N PHE A 92 -1.79 -3.29 7.83
CA PHE A 92 -1.59 -1.88 7.56
C PHE A 92 -1.20 -1.69 6.10
N TYR A 93 -2.11 -1.08 5.32
CA TYR A 93 -1.93 -0.85 3.90
C TYR A 93 -1.71 0.64 3.62
N TYR A 94 -0.58 0.95 2.97
CA TYR A 94 -0.18 2.33 2.66
C TYR A 94 0.03 2.56 1.16
N GLY A 95 -0.56 1.72 0.30
CA GLY A 95 -0.53 1.95 -1.14
C GLY A 95 -1.33 3.19 -1.54
N GLU A 96 -0.92 3.84 -2.63
CA GLU A 96 -1.58 5.03 -3.19
C GLU A 96 -3.05 4.77 -3.56
N HIS A 97 -3.35 3.56 -4.06
CA HIS A 97 -4.72 3.18 -4.43
C HIS A 97 -5.40 2.41 -3.30
N ARG A 98 -6.72 2.47 -3.26
CA ARG A 98 -7.50 1.68 -2.29
C ARG A 98 -7.24 0.18 -2.47
N TRP A 99 -7.31 -0.54 -1.35
CA TRP A 99 -7.23 -1.99 -1.36
C TRP A 99 -8.36 -2.59 -2.20
N ASN A 100 -8.01 -3.40 -3.17
CA ASN A 100 -8.94 -4.10 -4.06
C ASN A 100 -8.74 -5.63 -4.05
N GLY A 101 -8.00 -6.14 -3.07
CA GLY A 101 -7.78 -7.57 -2.88
C GLY A 101 -8.80 -8.21 -1.95
N PRO A 102 -8.71 -9.53 -1.73
CA PRO A 102 -9.54 -10.26 -0.79
C PRO A 102 -9.42 -9.68 0.64
N ILE A 103 -10.55 -9.58 1.34
CA ILE A 103 -10.64 -9.14 2.74
C ILE A 103 -10.91 -10.33 3.66
N SER A 104 -11.50 -11.39 3.11
CA SER A 104 -11.82 -12.60 3.82
C SER A 104 -11.33 -13.84 3.08
N LEU A 105 -11.25 -14.96 3.78
CA LEU A 105 -10.88 -16.23 3.18
C LEU A 105 -11.96 -16.68 2.18
N SER A 106 -13.23 -16.36 2.44
CA SER A 106 -14.33 -16.64 1.53
C SER A 106 -14.20 -15.96 0.19
N ASP A 107 -13.59 -14.76 0.13
CA ASP A 107 -13.33 -14.05 -1.14
C ASP A 107 -12.33 -14.80 -2.05
N MET A 108 -11.63 -15.79 -1.51
CA MET A 108 -10.63 -16.59 -2.21
C MET A 108 -11.12 -17.99 -2.58
N MET A 109 -12.34 -18.35 -2.17
CA MET A 109 -12.90 -19.69 -2.36
C MET A 109 -13.66 -19.78 -3.69
N VAL A 110 -13.86 -21.01 -4.15
CA VAL A 110 -14.81 -21.31 -5.20
C VAL A 110 -16.23 -21.09 -4.69
N ASP A 111 -17.18 -20.93 -5.59
CA ASP A 111 -18.60 -20.81 -5.21
C ASP A 111 -19.03 -21.99 -4.34
N MET A 112 -19.56 -21.65 -3.17
CA MET A 112 -20.03 -22.64 -2.20
C MET A 112 -21.56 -22.64 -2.18
N PRO A 113 -22.22 -23.83 -2.11
CA PRO A 113 -23.63 -23.93 -1.78
C PRO A 113 -23.95 -23.26 -0.43
N ASP A 114 -25.18 -22.77 -0.26
CA ASP A 114 -25.55 -22.02 0.95
C ASP A 114 -25.39 -22.86 2.22
N GLU A 115 -25.69 -24.16 2.15
CA GLU A 115 -25.52 -25.10 3.26
C GLU A 115 -24.04 -25.24 3.69
N VAL A 116 -23.11 -25.10 2.75
CA VAL A 116 -21.66 -25.13 3.02
C VAL A 116 -21.20 -23.80 3.60
N LYS A 117 -21.75 -22.68 3.12
CA LYS A 117 -21.43 -21.34 3.65
C LYS A 117 -21.77 -21.21 5.13
N GLU A 118 -22.90 -21.79 5.58
CA GLU A 118 -23.30 -21.77 6.99
C GLU A 118 -22.32 -22.53 7.91
N MET A 119 -21.62 -23.53 7.39
CA MET A 119 -20.63 -24.31 8.14
C MET A 119 -19.20 -23.79 7.99
N PHE A 120 -18.97 -22.87 7.04
CA PHE A 120 -17.64 -22.35 6.76
C PHE A 120 -17.24 -21.29 7.79
N ASN A 121 -16.16 -21.56 8.53
CA ASN A 121 -15.59 -20.55 9.42
C ASN A 121 -14.70 -19.61 8.63
N ASP A 122 -15.24 -18.46 8.24
CA ASP A 122 -14.50 -17.47 7.50
C ASP A 122 -13.45 -16.77 8.37
N TYR A 123 -12.34 -16.44 7.75
CA TYR A 123 -11.25 -15.68 8.38
C TYR A 123 -11.12 -14.33 7.67
N ARG A 124 -11.42 -13.26 8.40
CA ARG A 124 -11.38 -11.90 7.88
C ARG A 124 -10.17 -11.13 8.41
N ILE A 125 -9.49 -10.38 7.54
CA ILE A 125 -8.42 -9.48 7.93
C ILE A 125 -8.95 -8.18 8.54
N ASN A 126 -8.20 -7.63 9.51
CA ASN A 126 -8.41 -6.27 10.01
C ASN A 126 -7.56 -5.33 9.16
N LEU A 127 -8.16 -4.78 8.11
CA LEU A 127 -7.48 -3.89 7.18
C LEU A 127 -7.55 -2.45 7.67
N VAL A 128 -6.41 -1.79 7.77
CA VAL A 128 -6.26 -0.36 8.04
C VAL A 128 -5.60 0.29 6.83
N GLN A 129 -6.27 1.22 6.18
CA GLN A 129 -5.80 1.88 4.97
C GLN A 129 -5.53 3.36 5.21
N ILE A 130 -4.46 3.88 4.66
CA ILE A 130 -4.16 5.32 4.71
C ILE A 130 -5.23 6.16 4.03
N GLY A 131 -5.83 5.65 2.94
CA GLY A 131 -6.90 6.35 2.22
C GLY A 131 -8.20 6.55 3.02
N ASP A 132 -8.38 5.85 4.12
CA ASP A 132 -9.60 5.89 4.95
C ASP A 132 -9.39 6.70 6.25
N THR A 133 -8.53 7.70 6.22
CA THR A 133 -8.14 8.52 7.39
C THR A 133 -9.34 9.11 8.13
N ALA A 134 -10.39 9.50 7.40
CA ALA A 134 -11.60 10.08 7.99
C ALA A 134 -12.41 9.08 8.85
N ASP A 135 -12.18 7.78 8.68
CA ASP A 135 -12.91 6.71 9.36
C ASP A 135 -12.24 6.32 10.70
N TYR A 136 -11.06 6.89 11.00
CA TYR A 136 -10.28 6.54 12.18
C TYR A 136 -10.18 7.71 13.15
N ASP A 137 -10.41 7.41 14.44
CA ASP A 137 -10.15 8.33 15.55
C ASP A 137 -8.83 7.92 16.24
N PHE A 138 -7.80 8.70 16.02
CA PHE A 138 -6.47 8.44 16.55
C PHE A 138 -6.25 9.19 17.86
N ASN A 139 -5.93 8.47 18.94
CA ASN A 139 -5.54 9.05 20.23
C ASN A 139 -4.08 9.53 20.28
N ASN A 140 -3.30 9.26 19.22
CA ASN A 140 -1.90 9.66 19.12
C ASN A 140 -1.75 10.63 17.95
N ASP A 141 -1.26 11.83 18.23
CA ASP A 141 -1.11 12.91 17.25
C ASP A 141 -0.10 12.58 16.13
N GLU A 142 0.96 11.82 16.41
CA GLU A 142 1.93 11.41 15.41
C GLU A 142 1.34 10.37 14.43
N VAL A 143 0.56 9.41 14.95
CA VAL A 143 -0.15 8.45 14.11
C VAL A 143 -1.17 9.17 13.24
N LYS A 144 -1.90 10.13 13.80
CA LYS A 144 -2.82 10.96 13.03
C LYS A 144 -2.08 11.74 11.94
N ALA A 145 -0.97 12.37 12.28
CA ALA A 145 -0.16 13.12 11.32
C ALA A 145 0.38 12.22 10.20
N LEU A 146 0.83 10.99 10.54
CA LEU A 146 1.28 10.01 9.56
C LEU A 146 0.20 9.74 8.50
N PHE A 147 -1.02 9.44 8.95
CA PHE A 147 -2.14 9.15 8.05
C PHE A 147 -2.56 10.37 7.24
N ASP A 148 -2.78 11.50 7.89
CA ASP A 148 -3.27 12.73 7.26
C ASP A 148 -2.29 13.24 6.20
N ILE A 149 -0.99 13.29 6.54
CA ILE A 149 0.05 13.80 5.63
C ILE A 149 0.25 12.84 4.47
N THR A 150 0.36 11.54 4.73
CA THR A 150 0.52 10.54 3.67
C THR A 150 -0.65 10.55 2.70
N ASN A 151 -1.89 10.59 3.22
CA ASN A 151 -3.09 10.69 2.40
C ASN A 151 -3.13 11.98 1.58
N SER A 152 -2.73 13.10 2.18
CA SER A 152 -2.66 14.40 1.49
C SER A 152 -1.62 14.40 0.37
N ILE A 153 -0.48 13.74 0.56
CA ILE A 153 0.55 13.58 -0.49
C ILE A 153 -0.01 12.77 -1.67
N TYR A 154 -0.66 11.64 -1.42
CA TYR A 154 -1.24 10.81 -2.47
C TYR A 154 -2.34 11.54 -3.25
N ASN A 155 -3.15 12.34 -2.56
CA ASN A 155 -4.20 13.16 -3.19
C ASN A 155 -3.66 14.48 -3.78
N LYS A 156 -2.36 14.78 -3.65
CA LYS A 156 -1.72 16.03 -4.07
C LYS A 156 -2.34 17.29 -3.42
N ASP A 157 -2.96 17.12 -2.23
CA ASP A 157 -3.56 18.20 -1.45
C ASP A 157 -2.57 18.78 -0.43
N PHE A 158 -1.56 19.46 -0.92
CA PHE A 158 -0.57 20.14 -0.07
C PHE A 158 -1.15 21.28 0.76
N ASN A 159 -2.32 21.81 0.37
CA ASN A 159 -2.99 22.85 1.14
C ASN A 159 -3.58 22.30 2.45
N ALA A 160 -4.04 21.05 2.47
CA ALA A 160 -4.50 20.38 3.70
C ALA A 160 -3.33 20.23 4.69
N ILE A 161 -2.14 19.82 4.21
CA ILE A 161 -0.96 19.73 5.05
C ILE A 161 -0.61 21.09 5.64
N SER A 162 -0.61 22.15 4.81
CA SER A 162 -0.36 23.52 5.26
C SER A 162 -1.32 23.97 6.35
N ARG A 163 -2.62 23.77 6.15
CA ARG A 163 -3.64 24.20 7.12
C ARG A 163 -3.52 23.52 8.47
N ASN A 164 -3.19 22.23 8.48
CA ASN A 164 -3.28 21.40 9.68
C ASN A 164 -1.95 21.23 10.40
N TYR A 165 -0.82 21.42 9.71
CA TYR A 165 0.51 21.07 10.20
C TYR A 165 1.58 22.16 10.03
N SER A 166 1.22 23.38 9.55
CA SER A 166 2.20 24.47 9.32
C SER A 166 2.91 24.93 10.60
N GLU A 167 2.22 24.87 11.73
CA GLU A 167 2.75 25.32 13.04
C GLU A 167 3.15 24.16 13.94
N LYS A 168 2.99 22.89 13.47
CA LYS A 168 3.33 21.71 14.25
C LYS A 168 4.76 21.28 13.97
N SER A 169 5.48 20.99 15.04
CA SER A 169 6.74 20.29 14.97
C SER A 169 6.47 18.79 14.88
N LEU A 170 7.12 18.10 13.95
CA LEU A 170 7.00 16.66 13.76
C LEU A 170 8.37 16.02 13.97
N SER A 171 8.37 14.82 14.56
CA SER A 171 9.60 14.06 14.73
C SER A 171 10.23 13.69 13.38
N VAL A 172 11.55 13.63 13.36
CA VAL A 172 12.29 13.25 12.14
C VAL A 172 11.93 11.85 11.71
N GLU A 173 11.76 10.95 12.67
CA GLU A 173 11.36 9.57 12.44
C GLU A 173 10.00 9.48 11.72
N LEU A 174 9.06 10.34 12.08
CA LEU A 174 7.76 10.41 11.42
C LEU A 174 7.91 10.88 9.96
N ILE A 175 8.75 11.88 9.73
CA ILE A 175 8.99 12.41 8.38
C ILE A 175 9.71 11.39 7.49
N ASP A 176 10.71 10.70 8.04
CA ASP A 176 11.40 9.61 7.35
C ASP A 176 10.42 8.47 6.99
N MET A 177 9.51 8.13 7.90
CA MET A 177 8.47 7.12 7.65
C MET A 177 7.51 7.57 6.52
N ILE A 178 7.03 8.80 6.55
CA ILE A 178 6.19 9.38 5.49
C ILE A 178 6.92 9.35 4.14
N SER A 179 8.18 9.76 4.13
CA SER A 179 9.02 9.78 2.94
C SER A 179 9.20 8.39 2.34
N GLU A 180 9.47 7.39 3.18
CA GLU A 180 9.61 5.99 2.73
C GLU A 180 8.29 5.43 2.20
N MET A 181 7.17 5.70 2.89
CA MET A 181 5.85 5.22 2.49
C MET A 181 5.35 5.84 1.18
N THR A 182 5.64 7.11 0.95
CA THR A 182 5.21 7.86 -0.25
C THR A 182 6.23 7.82 -1.39
N GLY A 183 7.43 7.27 -1.14
CA GLY A 183 8.52 7.26 -2.11
C GLY A 183 9.15 8.65 -2.34
N THR A 184 8.81 9.65 -1.52
CA THR A 184 9.29 11.04 -1.65
C THR A 184 10.66 11.24 -0.99
N LYS A 185 11.70 10.61 -1.54
CA LYS A 185 13.08 10.69 -0.99
C LYS A 185 13.64 12.10 -0.88
N GLU A 186 13.15 13.02 -1.68
CA GLU A 186 13.49 14.44 -1.64
C GLU A 186 13.06 15.08 -0.32
N LEU A 187 11.93 14.68 0.22
CA LEU A 187 11.44 15.17 1.52
C LEU A 187 12.41 14.80 2.65
N ALA A 188 12.86 13.54 2.70
CA ALA A 188 13.85 13.09 3.69
C ALA A 188 15.19 13.83 3.57
N LYS A 189 15.64 14.13 2.34
CA LYS A 189 16.88 14.89 2.12
C LYS A 189 16.76 16.34 2.59
N MET A 190 15.62 16.99 2.39
CA MET A 190 15.36 18.36 2.84
C MET A 190 15.37 18.45 4.35
N VAL A 191 14.73 17.50 5.03
CA VAL A 191 14.71 17.40 6.49
C VAL A 191 16.10 17.15 7.07
N ASN A 192 16.87 16.25 6.47
CA ASN A 192 18.24 15.96 6.91
C ASN A 192 19.18 17.16 6.73
N LYS A 193 18.95 18.00 5.73
CA LYS A 193 19.71 19.24 5.51
C LYS A 193 19.40 20.30 6.57
N GLU A 194 18.14 20.40 7.03
CA GLU A 194 17.78 21.30 8.13
C GLU A 194 18.29 20.80 9.50
N LYS A 195 18.51 19.48 9.66
CA LYS A 195 19.13 18.87 10.85
C LYS A 195 20.56 19.33 11.12
N GLU A 196 21.36 19.58 10.07
CA GLU A 196 22.74 20.05 10.25
C GLU A 196 22.79 21.46 10.86
N ASP A 197 21.69 22.21 10.82
CA ASP A 197 21.62 23.61 11.29
C ASP A 197 20.81 23.80 12.59
N ARG A 198 20.00 22.84 13.08
CA ARG A 198 19.11 23.01 14.25
C ARG A 198 18.76 21.68 14.99
N GLU A 199 18.41 21.82 16.28
CA GLU A 199 17.96 20.76 17.19
C GLU A 199 16.79 19.91 16.67
N ASP A 200 16.63 18.71 17.25
CA ASP A 200 15.80 17.52 16.91
C ASP A 200 14.38 17.70 16.33
N ASP A 201 13.82 18.89 16.29
CA ASP A 201 12.47 19.20 15.76
C ASP A 201 12.54 20.05 14.50
N VAL A 202 12.10 19.48 13.38
CA VAL A 202 12.04 20.17 12.08
C VAL A 202 10.66 20.78 11.88
N HIS A 203 10.62 22.06 11.50
CA HIS A 203 9.39 22.67 10.98
C HIS A 203 9.04 22.05 9.62
N MET A 204 8.21 21.00 9.67
CA MET A 204 7.72 20.26 8.50
C MET A 204 7.26 21.18 7.36
N TRP A 205 6.73 22.36 7.71
CA TRP A 205 6.18 23.29 6.72
C TRP A 205 7.23 23.86 5.76
N SER A 206 8.43 24.19 6.25
CA SER A 206 9.48 24.71 5.37
C SER A 206 9.94 23.67 4.36
N ALA A 207 10.18 22.43 4.80
CA ALA A 207 10.54 21.31 3.94
C ALA A 207 9.44 20.96 2.93
N MET A 208 8.18 20.92 3.36
CA MET A 208 7.04 20.66 2.48
C MET A 208 6.79 21.78 1.48
N LYS A 209 7.02 23.05 1.86
CA LYS A 209 6.93 24.18 0.95
C LYS A 209 8.00 24.12 -0.13
N GLU A 210 9.23 23.82 0.24
CA GLU A 210 10.35 23.65 -0.69
C GLU A 210 10.10 22.45 -1.63
N PHE A 211 9.61 21.34 -1.11
CA PHE A 211 9.21 20.17 -1.90
C PHE A 211 8.11 20.50 -2.91
N ARG A 212 7.05 21.17 -2.47
CA ARG A 212 5.96 21.62 -3.36
C ARG A 212 6.48 22.57 -4.45
N ASP A 213 7.27 23.57 -4.06
CA ASP A 213 7.76 24.59 -4.96
C ASP A 213 8.73 24.01 -6.00
N SER A 214 9.55 23.02 -5.61
CA SER A 214 10.40 22.25 -6.53
C SER A 214 9.57 21.39 -7.49
N GLY A 215 8.55 20.67 -7.00
CA GLY A 215 7.64 19.91 -7.84
C GLY A 215 6.86 20.75 -8.84
N VAL A 216 6.41 21.95 -8.44
CA VAL A 216 5.75 22.91 -9.35
C VAL A 216 6.73 23.41 -10.42
N GLN A 217 7.99 23.69 -10.05
CA GLN A 217 9.01 24.10 -11.02
C GLN A 217 9.35 22.98 -12.00
N GLU A 218 9.48 21.76 -11.51
CA GLU A 218 9.79 20.59 -12.34
C GLU A 218 8.66 20.28 -13.32
N GLY A 219 7.40 20.24 -12.84
CA GLY A 219 6.23 20.10 -13.71
C GLY A 219 6.08 21.21 -14.74
N ARG A 220 6.44 22.47 -14.39
CA ARG A 220 6.45 23.58 -15.35
C ARG A 220 7.53 23.45 -16.42
N LEU A 221 8.72 22.96 -16.05
CA LEU A 221 9.81 22.72 -16.98
C LEU A 221 9.47 21.57 -17.93
N GLU A 222 8.91 20.48 -17.38
CA GLU A 222 8.49 19.33 -18.17
C GLU A 222 7.36 19.67 -19.14
N GLY A 223 6.32 20.34 -18.68
CA GLY A 223 5.22 20.81 -19.54
C GLY A 223 5.68 21.77 -20.64
N ARG A 224 6.67 22.64 -20.34
CA ARG A 224 7.30 23.50 -21.38
C ARG A 224 8.08 22.67 -22.41
N ARG A 225 8.79 21.65 -21.95
CA ARG A 225 9.58 20.77 -22.83
C ARG A 225 8.66 19.96 -23.74
N GLU A 226 7.62 19.35 -23.18
CA GLU A 226 6.64 18.58 -23.93
C GLU A 226 5.89 19.44 -24.95
N GLY A 227 5.32 20.58 -24.53
CA GLY A 227 4.62 21.50 -25.41
C GLY A 227 5.51 22.05 -26.53
N ARG A 228 6.84 22.27 -26.27
CA ARG A 228 7.78 22.66 -27.30
C ARG A 228 8.07 21.56 -28.32
N LEU A 229 8.14 20.30 -27.85
CA LEU A 229 8.37 19.14 -28.74
C LEU A 229 7.13 18.88 -29.60
N GLU A 230 5.96 18.96 -29.01
CA GLU A 230 4.68 18.77 -29.71
C GLU A 230 4.46 19.87 -30.75
N GLY A 231 4.58 21.14 -30.36
CA GLY A 231 4.46 22.27 -31.30
C GLY A 231 5.50 22.24 -32.43
N LYS A 232 6.72 21.76 -32.15
CA LYS A 232 7.72 21.54 -33.20
C LYS A 232 7.30 20.42 -34.18
N ARG A 233 6.76 19.34 -33.65
CA ARG A 233 6.28 18.19 -34.46
C ARG A 233 5.09 18.61 -35.33
N GLU A 234 4.13 19.30 -34.75
CA GLU A 234 2.96 19.82 -35.49
C GLU A 234 3.38 20.82 -36.57
N GLY A 235 4.27 21.77 -36.22
CA GLY A 235 4.79 22.75 -37.18
C GLY A 235 5.55 22.11 -38.37
N ILE A 236 6.29 21.01 -38.13
CA ILE A 236 6.94 20.27 -39.22
C ILE A 236 5.92 19.61 -40.13
N ILE A 237 4.90 18.97 -39.55
CA ILE A 237 3.83 18.32 -40.34
C ILE A 237 3.05 19.33 -41.15
N GLU A 238 2.64 20.43 -40.53
CA GLU A 238 1.92 21.52 -41.22
C GLU A 238 2.75 22.17 -42.31
N GLY A 239 4.04 22.44 -42.03
CA GLY A 239 4.97 22.96 -43.04
C GLY A 239 5.17 22.02 -44.22
N GLN A 240 5.28 20.70 -43.99
CA GLN A 240 5.39 19.72 -45.04
C GLN A 240 4.12 19.66 -45.91
N LEU A 241 2.95 19.69 -45.29
CA LEU A 241 1.67 19.68 -46.01
C LEU A 241 1.53 20.95 -46.87
N LYS A 242 1.80 22.12 -46.33
CA LYS A 242 1.76 23.39 -47.06
C LYS A 242 2.75 23.41 -48.21
N GLY A 243 4.00 22.98 -47.97
CA GLY A 243 5.03 22.88 -49.00
C GLY A 243 4.66 21.92 -50.16
N GLN A 244 4.02 20.78 -49.84
CA GLN A 244 3.51 19.86 -50.85
C GLN A 244 2.37 20.49 -51.67
N GLU A 245 1.45 21.20 -50.99
CA GLU A 245 0.34 21.88 -51.71
C GLU A 245 0.88 22.97 -52.63
N GLU A 246 1.79 23.81 -52.17
CA GLU A 246 2.42 24.85 -53.01
C GLU A 246 3.17 24.28 -54.20
N ALA A 247 3.98 23.22 -53.96
CA ALA A 247 4.70 22.54 -55.04
C ALA A 247 3.76 21.94 -56.09
N ARG A 248 2.64 21.35 -55.66
CA ARG A 248 1.60 20.82 -56.61
C ARG A 248 0.94 21.95 -57.37
N LEU A 249 0.57 23.02 -56.72
CA LEU A 249 0.00 24.22 -57.35
C LEU A 249 0.93 24.79 -58.42
N ASP A 250 2.20 24.97 -58.10
CA ASP A 250 3.21 25.43 -59.04
C ASP A 250 3.43 24.47 -60.24
N SER A 251 3.38 23.18 -59.97
CA SER A 251 3.41 22.16 -61.04
C SER A 251 2.24 22.27 -61.99
N ILE A 252 1.01 22.42 -61.47
CA ILE A 252 -0.19 22.62 -62.29
C ILE A 252 -0.04 23.89 -63.15
N LYS A 253 0.31 25.03 -62.54
CA LYS A 253 0.53 26.29 -63.28
C LYS A 253 1.61 26.16 -64.35
N THR A 254 2.65 25.43 -64.09
CA THR A 254 3.76 25.20 -65.03
C THR A 254 3.33 24.38 -66.22
N ILE A 255 2.57 23.30 -66.03
CA ILE A 255 2.02 22.45 -67.08
C ILE A 255 1.03 23.23 -67.97
N MET A 256 0.10 23.98 -67.37
CA MET A 256 -0.82 24.85 -68.06
C MET A 256 -0.10 25.79 -69.01
N ARG A 257 0.96 26.44 -68.52
CA ARG A 257 1.73 27.42 -69.32
C ARG A 257 2.59 26.74 -70.40
N LYS A 258 3.27 25.64 -70.11
CA LYS A 258 4.21 25.00 -71.02
C LYS A 258 3.50 24.17 -72.11
N LEU A 259 2.41 23.50 -71.77
CA LEU A 259 1.68 22.62 -72.66
C LEU A 259 0.39 23.24 -73.23
N ASN A 260 0.10 24.49 -72.84
CA ASN A 260 -1.14 25.23 -73.21
C ASN A 260 -2.42 24.44 -72.87
N GLN A 261 -2.40 23.78 -71.69
CA GLN A 261 -3.51 22.98 -71.19
C GLN A 261 -4.42 23.76 -70.27
N THR A 262 -5.66 23.31 -70.17
CA THR A 262 -6.60 23.78 -69.16
C THR A 262 -6.21 23.29 -67.76
N VAL A 263 -6.81 23.86 -66.70
CA VAL A 263 -6.56 23.45 -65.33
C VAL A 263 -6.86 21.97 -65.12
N ASP A 264 -7.96 21.47 -65.72
CA ASP A 264 -8.39 20.09 -65.57
C ASP A 264 -7.45 19.11 -66.28
N GLU A 265 -7.01 19.45 -67.51
CA GLU A 265 -6.05 18.67 -68.27
C GLU A 265 -4.67 18.63 -67.60
N ALA A 266 -4.26 19.74 -66.95
CA ALA A 266 -3.03 19.77 -66.20
C ALA A 266 -3.10 18.94 -64.90
N MET A 267 -4.25 18.92 -64.25
CA MET A 267 -4.49 18.06 -63.07
C MET A 267 -4.56 16.56 -63.47
N ASP A 268 -5.12 16.23 -64.61
CA ASP A 268 -5.09 14.87 -65.16
C ASP A 268 -3.64 14.40 -65.48
N THR A 269 -2.84 15.30 -66.08
CA THR A 269 -1.42 15.01 -66.35
C THR A 269 -0.59 14.75 -65.12
N LEU A 270 -0.98 15.31 -63.97
CA LEU A 270 -0.32 15.16 -62.67
C LEU A 270 -0.98 14.11 -61.76
N ASP A 271 -1.95 13.35 -62.26
CA ASP A 271 -2.70 12.33 -61.51
C ASP A 271 -3.26 12.88 -60.18
N ILE A 272 -3.79 14.13 -60.19
CA ILE A 272 -4.41 14.72 -59.04
C ILE A 272 -5.74 14.02 -58.72
N GLU A 273 -5.85 13.53 -57.47
CA GLU A 273 -7.05 12.86 -56.99
C GLU A 273 -8.30 13.77 -57.07
N GLU A 274 -9.46 13.22 -57.47
CA GLU A 274 -10.70 13.99 -57.66
C GLU A 274 -11.11 14.82 -56.41
N LYS A 275 -10.88 14.27 -55.23
CA LYS A 275 -11.17 14.94 -53.97
C LYS A 275 -10.41 16.26 -53.77
N ASP A 276 -9.21 16.39 -54.35
CA ASP A 276 -8.33 17.57 -54.20
C ASP A 276 -8.48 18.57 -55.32
N ARG A 277 -9.11 18.21 -56.45
CA ARG A 277 -9.24 19.06 -57.66
C ARG A 277 -10.04 20.35 -57.41
N ALA A 278 -11.12 20.26 -56.63
CA ALA A 278 -11.93 21.43 -56.30
C ALA A 278 -11.10 22.55 -55.59
N LYS A 279 -10.21 22.14 -54.69
CA LYS A 279 -9.29 23.02 -53.95
C LYS A 279 -8.31 23.72 -54.90
N TYR A 280 -7.70 22.97 -55.82
CA TYR A 280 -6.72 23.53 -56.72
C TYR A 280 -7.36 24.44 -57.80
N ARG A 281 -8.60 24.17 -58.25
CA ARG A 281 -9.35 25.09 -59.11
C ARG A 281 -9.59 26.44 -58.44
N GLU A 282 -9.95 26.42 -57.18
CA GLU A 282 -10.17 27.67 -56.40
C GLU A 282 -8.87 28.47 -56.23
N LEU A 283 -7.76 27.78 -55.86
CA LEU A 283 -6.46 28.42 -55.67
C LEU A 283 -5.78 28.93 -56.96
N ILE A 284 -6.19 28.44 -58.11
CA ILE A 284 -5.68 28.95 -59.42
C ILE A 284 -6.48 30.13 -59.92
N ASN A 285 -7.77 30.22 -59.57
CA ASN A 285 -8.67 31.27 -59.99
C ASN A 285 -8.69 32.49 -59.01
N SER A 286 -8.04 32.32 -57.83
CA SER A 286 -7.85 33.40 -56.86
C SER A 286 -6.59 34.24 -57.18
#